data_c2b06986402ea6b4185ad4b07771b827
#
_entry.id   c2b06986402ea6b4185ad4b07771b827
#
_cell.length_a   1.000
_cell.length_b   1.000
_cell.length_c   1.000
_cell.angle_alpha   90.00
_cell.angle_beta   90.00
_cell.angle_gamma   90.00
#
_symmetry.space_group_name_H-M   'P 1'
#
loop_
_entity.id
_entity.type
_entity.pdbx_description
1 polymer ?
#
loop_
_entity_poly.entity_id
_entity_poly.type
_entity_poly.pdbx_seq_one_letter_code
_entity_poly.pdbx_strand_id
1 'polypeptide(L)'
;MEKLAPTLSNLKFFCRKAQETEPYAKYIIRPVSIYFTWLIVRTPLTANNITFLQIIIGCLGSIALAVPDLFYFAPIYGVLLLQFSYILDCVDGEVARWKKIVSNRGVYLDLVCHTIVISLYMFCFGYGLWCRGYDFALFLGICASFCSFKIDEYAYNKVSNIENSADDIYNSGIIKLLAFYRFPASMNYLSLAVLFDYYMYGGYGIVSYILLIAFGSVVTLGRIAQIINRFYKLQ
;
A
#
# COMPACT_ATOMS: atom_id res chain seq x y z
N MET A 1 -1.24 4.05 -36.73
CA MET A 1 -1.85 4.58 -35.48
C MET A 1 -1.15 5.87 -35.13
N GLU A 2 -1.82 6.99 -35.24
CA GLU A 2 -1.28 8.30 -34.83
C GLU A 2 -0.88 8.23 -33.35
N LYS A 3 0.34 8.63 -33.05
CA LYS A 3 0.80 8.73 -31.66
C LYS A 3 0.03 9.89 -31.02
N LEU A 4 -0.99 9.57 -30.25
CA LEU A 4 -1.76 10.58 -29.51
C LEU A 4 -0.78 11.41 -28.66
N ALA A 5 -0.88 12.73 -28.75
CA ALA A 5 -0.06 13.60 -27.91
C ALA A 5 -0.38 13.39 -26.42
N PRO A 6 0.61 13.33 -25.53
CA PRO A 6 0.40 13.14 -24.09
C PRO A 6 -0.15 14.42 -23.44
N THR A 7 -1.40 14.76 -23.75
CA THR A 7 -2.12 15.84 -23.06
C THR A 7 -2.75 15.32 -21.79
N LEU A 8 -2.97 16.17 -20.79
CA LEU A 8 -3.60 15.78 -19.54
C LEU A 8 -5.01 15.18 -19.73
N SER A 9 -5.77 15.70 -20.70
CA SER A 9 -7.10 15.16 -21.04
C SER A 9 -7.04 13.74 -21.59
N ASN A 10 -6.09 13.49 -22.51
CA ASN A 10 -5.89 12.16 -23.08
C ASN A 10 -5.42 11.17 -22.02
N LEU A 11 -4.50 11.57 -21.14
CA LEU A 11 -4.03 10.72 -20.04
C LEU A 11 -5.16 10.38 -19.07
N LYS A 12 -5.96 11.35 -18.65
CA LYS A 12 -7.14 11.11 -17.79
C LYS A 12 -8.12 10.11 -18.39
N PHE A 13 -8.29 10.14 -19.72
CA PHE A 13 -9.19 9.22 -20.41
C PHE A 13 -8.60 7.81 -20.54
N PHE A 14 -7.36 7.70 -21.06
CA PHE A 14 -6.75 6.39 -21.36
C PHE A 14 -6.14 5.68 -20.15
N CYS A 15 -5.68 6.42 -19.14
CA CYS A 15 -5.05 5.83 -17.96
C CYS A 15 -6.02 5.55 -16.82
N ARG A 16 -7.29 5.91 -16.97
CA ARG A 16 -8.33 5.67 -15.96
C ARG A 16 -8.48 4.17 -15.69
N LYS A 17 -8.42 3.78 -14.43
CA LYS A 17 -8.80 2.43 -14.01
C LYS A 17 -10.32 2.33 -14.05
N ALA A 18 -10.87 1.32 -14.73
CA ALA A 18 -12.30 1.19 -14.96
C ALA A 18 -13.10 1.07 -13.65
N GLN A 19 -12.52 0.40 -12.66
CA GLN A 19 -13.13 0.20 -11.33
C GLN A 19 -12.13 0.59 -10.25
N GLU A 20 -12.13 1.89 -9.88
CA GLU A 20 -11.42 2.35 -8.68
C GLU A 20 -12.41 2.33 -7.52
N THR A 21 -12.24 1.34 -6.64
CA THR A 21 -13.14 1.11 -5.50
C THR A 21 -12.73 1.90 -4.26
N GLU A 22 -11.48 2.36 -4.20
CA GLU A 22 -10.96 3.05 -3.04
C GLU A 22 -11.17 4.57 -3.14
N PRO A 23 -11.92 5.18 -2.20
CA PRO A 23 -12.23 6.62 -2.25
C PRO A 23 -10.99 7.51 -2.18
N TYR A 24 -10.01 7.18 -1.33
CA TYR A 24 -8.79 7.97 -1.18
C TYR A 24 -7.96 7.98 -2.47
N ALA A 25 -7.77 6.81 -3.09
CA ALA A 25 -7.11 6.70 -4.38
C ALA A 25 -7.84 7.53 -5.43
N LYS A 26 -9.16 7.38 -5.52
CA LYS A 26 -10.00 8.03 -6.54
C LYS A 26 -10.00 9.55 -6.47
N TYR A 27 -10.14 10.11 -5.26
CA TYR A 27 -10.38 11.54 -5.08
C TYR A 27 -9.12 12.34 -4.73
N ILE A 28 -8.06 11.71 -4.20
CA ILE A 28 -6.85 12.38 -3.75
C ILE A 28 -5.64 11.95 -4.58
N ILE A 29 -5.35 10.65 -4.64
CA ILE A 29 -4.12 10.17 -5.27
C ILE A 29 -4.16 10.29 -6.80
N ARG A 30 -5.23 9.81 -7.45
CA ARG A 30 -5.36 9.83 -8.92
C ARG A 30 -5.32 11.24 -9.54
N PRO A 31 -5.98 12.25 -8.94
CA PRO A 31 -5.81 13.62 -9.42
C PRO A 31 -4.39 14.14 -9.37
N VAL A 32 -3.56 13.65 -8.44
CA VAL A 32 -2.16 14.04 -8.29
C VAL A 32 -1.26 13.19 -9.17
N SER A 33 -1.44 11.85 -9.20
CA SER A 33 -0.60 10.92 -9.96
C SER A 33 -0.56 11.26 -11.46
N ILE A 34 -1.67 11.73 -12.04
CA ILE A 34 -1.76 12.04 -13.47
C ILE A 34 -0.78 13.14 -13.92
N TYR A 35 -0.42 14.07 -13.03
CA TYR A 35 0.60 15.09 -13.34
C TYR A 35 2.00 14.49 -13.39
N PHE A 36 2.32 13.58 -12.47
CA PHE A 36 3.58 12.83 -12.52
C PHE A 36 3.63 11.93 -13.75
N THR A 37 2.53 11.25 -14.08
CA THR A 37 2.41 10.44 -15.29
C THR A 37 2.64 11.29 -16.54
N TRP A 38 2.08 12.50 -16.60
CA TRP A 38 2.27 13.41 -17.73
C TRP A 38 3.74 13.83 -17.93
N LEU A 39 4.51 13.99 -16.86
CA LEU A 39 5.93 14.24 -16.93
C LEU A 39 6.70 13.00 -17.42
N ILE A 40 6.39 11.84 -16.83
CA ILE A 40 7.15 10.60 -17.01
C ILE A 40 6.91 9.96 -18.38
N VAL A 41 5.71 10.04 -18.95
CA VAL A 41 5.44 9.44 -20.27
C VAL A 41 6.26 10.07 -21.39
N ARG A 42 6.84 11.26 -21.18
CA ARG A 42 7.75 11.95 -22.09
C ARG A 42 9.19 11.50 -21.96
N THR A 43 9.49 10.72 -20.94
CA THR A 43 10.83 10.17 -20.68
C THR A 43 10.93 8.72 -21.17
N PRO A 44 12.15 8.15 -21.30
CA PRO A 44 12.32 6.74 -21.60
C PRO A 44 12.00 5.81 -20.43
N LEU A 45 11.65 6.34 -19.26
CA LEU A 45 11.35 5.53 -18.07
C LEU A 45 10.20 4.56 -18.31
N THR A 46 10.40 3.31 -17.91
CA THR A 46 9.38 2.26 -17.98
C THR A 46 8.57 2.19 -16.70
N ALA A 47 7.41 1.55 -16.73
CA ALA A 47 6.61 1.28 -15.54
C ALA A 47 7.43 0.57 -14.45
N ASN A 48 8.21 -0.45 -14.83
CA ASN A 48 9.05 -1.20 -13.89
C ASN A 48 10.09 -0.31 -13.17
N ASN A 49 10.65 0.69 -13.86
CA ASN A 49 11.60 1.63 -13.23
C ASN A 49 10.90 2.45 -12.14
N ILE A 50 9.63 2.80 -12.37
CA ILE A 50 8.82 3.55 -11.40
C ILE A 50 8.49 2.65 -10.20
N THR A 51 8.13 1.38 -10.44
CA THR A 51 7.90 0.41 -9.36
C THR A 51 9.17 0.20 -8.51
N PHE A 52 10.36 0.13 -9.10
CA PHE A 52 11.61 0.10 -8.33
C PHE A 52 11.83 1.35 -7.48
N LEU A 53 11.55 2.53 -8.04
CA LEU A 53 11.64 3.79 -7.29
C LEU A 53 10.63 3.82 -6.13
N GLN A 54 9.42 3.32 -6.36
CA GLN A 54 8.39 3.15 -5.34
C GLN A 54 8.86 2.28 -4.18
N ILE A 55 9.51 1.12 -4.46
CA ILE A 55 10.08 0.24 -3.42
C ILE A 55 11.09 1.01 -2.57
N ILE A 56 12.04 1.68 -3.21
CA ILE A 56 13.10 2.43 -2.51
C ILE A 56 12.48 3.50 -1.59
N ILE A 57 11.57 4.31 -2.13
CA ILE A 57 10.93 5.39 -1.39
C ILE A 57 10.04 4.83 -0.26
N GLY A 58 9.29 3.76 -0.53
CA GLY A 58 8.47 3.10 0.48
C GLY A 58 9.29 2.50 1.62
N CYS A 59 10.44 1.88 1.30
CA CYS A 59 11.36 1.36 2.31
C CYS A 59 11.98 2.49 3.15
N LEU A 60 12.43 3.57 2.52
CA LEU A 60 12.98 4.74 3.24
C LEU A 60 11.92 5.38 4.15
N GLY A 61 10.68 5.51 3.66
CA GLY A 61 9.56 5.99 4.45
C GLY A 61 9.25 5.11 5.65
N SER A 62 9.28 3.79 5.45
CA SER A 62 9.08 2.81 6.52
C SER A 62 10.19 2.91 7.59
N ILE A 63 11.46 2.94 7.17
CA ILE A 63 12.60 3.06 8.08
C ILE A 63 12.55 4.35 8.89
N ALA A 64 12.13 5.46 8.28
CA ALA A 64 11.98 6.72 8.98
C ALA A 64 10.96 6.66 10.13
N LEU A 65 9.96 5.78 10.04
CA LEU A 65 9.02 5.52 11.14
C LEU A 65 9.67 4.75 12.30
N ALA A 66 10.69 3.92 12.02
CA ALA A 66 11.37 3.12 13.03
C ALA A 66 12.35 3.93 13.89
N VAL A 67 12.79 5.09 13.43
CA VAL A 67 13.85 5.89 14.07
C VAL A 67 13.35 7.27 14.51
N PRO A 68 12.36 7.32 15.43
CA PRO A 68 11.75 8.60 15.85
C PRO A 68 12.75 9.54 16.54
N ASP A 69 13.87 9.00 17.05
CA ASP A 69 14.87 9.77 17.79
C ASP A 69 16.06 10.22 16.92
N LEU A 70 16.13 9.78 15.64
CA LEU A 70 17.19 10.21 14.72
C LEU A 70 17.14 11.71 14.47
N PHE A 71 15.94 12.23 14.22
CA PHE A 71 15.61 13.66 14.21
C PHE A 71 14.10 13.80 14.45
N TYR A 72 13.72 14.88 15.10
CA TYR A 72 12.36 15.12 15.60
C TYR A 72 11.25 14.87 14.58
N PHE A 73 11.49 15.21 13.31
CA PHE A 73 10.49 15.07 12.25
C PHE A 73 10.62 13.77 11.45
N ALA A 74 11.48 12.82 11.83
CA ALA A 74 11.68 11.58 11.06
C ALA A 74 10.38 10.84 10.71
N PRO A 75 9.45 10.57 11.65
CA PRO A 75 8.20 9.91 11.32
C PRO A 75 7.27 10.71 10.40
N ILE A 76 7.30 12.06 10.48
CA ILE A 76 6.53 12.92 9.56
C ILE A 76 7.07 12.76 8.13
N TYR A 77 8.39 12.80 7.95
CA TYR A 77 8.99 12.52 6.65
C TYR A 77 8.71 11.09 6.19
N GLY A 78 8.71 10.13 7.12
CA GLY A 78 8.32 8.75 6.86
C GLY A 78 6.92 8.65 6.26
N VAL A 79 5.95 9.31 6.87
CA VAL A 79 4.57 9.40 6.37
C VAL A 79 4.53 10.04 4.97
N LEU A 80 5.22 11.15 4.75
CA LEU A 80 5.24 11.83 3.45
C LEU A 80 5.85 10.95 2.35
N LEU A 81 6.95 10.24 2.66
CA LEU A 81 7.58 9.30 1.72
C LEU A 81 6.67 8.11 1.39
N LEU A 82 5.93 7.57 2.38
CA LEU A 82 4.96 6.51 2.14
C LEU A 82 3.80 6.98 1.25
N GLN A 83 3.29 8.21 1.48
CA GLN A 83 2.26 8.77 0.61
C GLN A 83 2.78 9.01 -0.81
N PHE A 84 4.03 9.44 -0.95
CA PHE A 84 4.66 9.60 -2.26
C PHE A 84 4.91 8.26 -2.95
N SER A 85 5.33 7.23 -2.21
CA SER A 85 5.41 5.85 -2.71
C SER A 85 4.06 5.39 -3.27
N TYR A 86 2.96 5.69 -2.59
CA TYR A 86 1.61 5.35 -3.06
C TYR A 86 1.20 6.13 -4.32
N ILE A 87 1.63 7.39 -4.47
CA ILE A 87 1.43 8.13 -5.73
C ILE A 87 2.17 7.43 -6.87
N LEU A 88 3.42 6.99 -6.65
CA LEU A 88 4.21 6.27 -7.67
C LEU A 88 3.59 4.93 -8.07
N ASP A 89 2.94 4.22 -7.15
CA ASP A 89 2.13 3.04 -7.40
C ASP A 89 1.01 3.29 -8.42
N CYS A 90 0.35 4.41 -8.29
CA CYS A 90 -0.65 4.81 -9.28
C CYS A 90 -0.03 5.17 -10.63
N VAL A 91 1.13 5.84 -10.60
CA VAL A 91 1.85 6.32 -11.80
C VAL A 91 2.37 5.16 -12.64
N ASP A 92 2.95 4.11 -12.04
CA ASP A 92 3.49 2.98 -12.81
C ASP A 92 2.41 2.27 -13.62
N GLY A 93 1.24 2.02 -13.03
CA GLY A 93 0.09 1.47 -13.72
C GLY A 93 -0.48 2.40 -14.81
N GLU A 94 -0.45 3.72 -14.60
CA GLU A 94 -0.86 4.71 -15.60
C GLU A 94 0.12 4.73 -16.78
N VAL A 95 1.42 4.72 -16.53
CA VAL A 95 2.48 4.65 -17.56
C VAL A 95 2.42 3.34 -18.34
N ALA A 96 2.19 2.20 -17.65
CA ALA A 96 2.02 0.90 -18.31
C ALA A 96 0.84 0.90 -19.28
N ARG A 97 -0.31 1.46 -18.87
CA ARG A 97 -1.51 1.59 -19.72
C ARG A 97 -1.27 2.53 -20.91
N TRP A 98 -0.67 3.69 -20.68
CA TRP A 98 -0.36 4.65 -21.73
C TRP A 98 0.60 4.10 -22.77
N LYS A 99 1.70 3.51 -22.33
CA LYS A 99 2.73 2.91 -23.22
C LYS A 99 2.29 1.55 -23.80
N LYS A 100 1.13 1.02 -23.37
CA LYS A 100 0.61 -0.31 -23.77
C LYS A 100 1.60 -1.46 -23.49
N ILE A 101 2.35 -1.35 -22.40
CA ILE A 101 3.37 -2.32 -21.98
C ILE A 101 2.88 -2.97 -20.67
N VAL A 102 1.74 -3.62 -20.70
CA VAL A 102 1.27 -4.44 -19.58
C VAL A 102 1.88 -5.84 -19.73
N SER A 103 2.56 -6.33 -18.70
CA SER A 103 3.22 -7.63 -18.70
C SER A 103 3.02 -8.38 -17.40
N ASN A 104 3.02 -9.72 -17.44
CA ASN A 104 2.95 -10.56 -16.24
C ASN A 104 4.14 -10.30 -15.28
N ARG A 105 5.30 -9.92 -15.82
CA ARG A 105 6.46 -9.50 -15.02
C ARG A 105 6.18 -8.21 -14.23
N GLY A 106 5.51 -7.23 -14.84
CA GLY A 106 5.13 -5.99 -14.19
C GLY A 106 4.14 -6.23 -13.05
N VAL A 107 3.11 -7.06 -13.30
CA VAL A 107 2.12 -7.46 -12.28
C VAL A 107 2.80 -8.18 -11.10
N TYR A 108 3.74 -9.09 -11.37
CA TYR A 108 4.48 -9.78 -10.31
C TYR A 108 5.38 -8.81 -9.52
N LEU A 109 6.08 -7.90 -10.20
CA LEU A 109 6.92 -6.90 -9.55
C LEU A 109 6.12 -5.99 -8.62
N ASP A 110 4.95 -5.55 -9.07
CA ASP A 110 4.00 -4.77 -8.26
C ASP A 110 3.56 -5.52 -7.00
N LEU A 111 3.20 -6.82 -7.12
CA LEU A 111 2.88 -7.67 -5.97
C LEU A 111 4.03 -7.78 -4.97
N VAL A 112 5.27 -7.96 -5.48
CA VAL A 112 6.48 -8.01 -4.65
C VAL A 112 6.71 -6.67 -3.95
N CYS A 113 6.55 -5.55 -4.67
CA CYS A 113 6.65 -4.21 -4.12
C CYS A 113 5.69 -4.01 -2.94
N HIS A 114 4.41 -4.29 -3.14
CA HIS A 114 3.41 -4.20 -2.07
C HIS A 114 3.75 -5.08 -0.88
N THR A 115 4.21 -6.31 -1.11
CA THR A 115 4.61 -7.23 -0.03
C THR A 115 5.75 -6.66 0.79
N ILE A 116 6.80 -6.16 0.15
CA ILE A 116 7.98 -5.60 0.83
C ILE A 116 7.61 -4.34 1.61
N VAL A 117 6.98 -3.37 0.95
CA VAL A 117 6.70 -2.06 1.55
C VAL A 117 5.71 -2.18 2.71
N ILE A 118 4.63 -2.96 2.55
CA ILE A 118 3.62 -3.11 3.61
C ILE A 118 4.20 -3.84 4.82
N SER A 119 4.95 -4.93 4.59
CA SER A 119 5.54 -5.70 5.70
C SER A 119 6.57 -4.87 6.46
N LEU A 120 7.44 -4.16 5.75
CA LEU A 120 8.43 -3.29 6.36
C LEU A 120 7.76 -2.12 7.11
N TYR A 121 6.74 -1.53 6.52
CA TYR A 121 5.97 -0.46 7.14
C TYR A 121 5.34 -0.88 8.46
N MET A 122 4.65 -2.03 8.51
CA MET A 122 4.02 -2.53 9.74
C MET A 122 5.04 -2.84 10.83
N PHE A 123 6.16 -3.47 10.45
CA PHE A 123 7.27 -3.75 11.38
C PHE A 123 7.87 -2.45 11.93
N CYS A 124 8.27 -1.52 11.05
CA CYS A 124 8.93 -0.28 11.44
C CYS A 124 8.01 0.63 12.27
N PHE A 125 6.72 0.66 11.98
CA PHE A 125 5.76 1.40 12.76
C PHE A 125 5.60 0.83 14.18
N GLY A 126 5.50 -0.50 14.30
CA GLY A 126 5.47 -1.18 15.60
C GLY A 126 6.74 -0.98 16.40
N TYR A 127 7.91 -1.04 15.73
CA TYR A 127 9.20 -0.80 16.35
C TYR A 127 9.35 0.65 16.85
N GLY A 128 8.95 1.65 16.04
CA GLY A 128 8.99 3.06 16.43
C GLY A 128 8.13 3.37 17.65
N LEU A 129 6.95 2.75 17.76
CA LEU A 129 6.10 2.85 18.94
C LEU A 129 6.70 2.14 20.15
N TRP A 130 7.32 0.98 19.96
CA TRP A 130 8.02 0.26 21.04
C TRP A 130 9.16 1.08 21.63
N CYS A 131 9.95 1.76 20.80
CA CYS A 131 11.00 2.69 21.26
C CYS A 131 10.45 3.83 22.14
N ARG A 132 9.18 4.13 22.03
CA ARG A 132 8.46 5.14 22.85
C ARG A 132 7.75 4.55 24.07
N GLY A 133 8.01 3.29 24.41
CA GLY A 133 7.49 2.63 25.63
C GLY A 133 6.15 1.93 25.47
N TYR A 134 5.69 1.69 24.23
CA TYR A 134 4.48 0.89 23.98
C TYR A 134 4.85 -0.59 23.80
N ASP A 135 4.93 -1.35 24.89
CA ASP A 135 5.54 -2.68 24.94
C ASP A 135 4.96 -3.70 23.94
N PHE A 136 3.65 -3.72 23.73
CA PHE A 136 3.01 -4.64 22.78
C PHE A 136 3.11 -4.21 21.32
N ALA A 137 3.57 -2.99 21.03
CA ALA A 137 3.58 -2.45 19.68
C ALA A 137 4.52 -3.25 18.76
N LEU A 138 5.68 -3.67 19.24
CA LEU A 138 6.63 -4.47 18.47
C LEU A 138 6.01 -5.83 18.09
N PHE A 139 5.39 -6.52 19.03
CA PHE A 139 4.73 -7.80 18.78
C PHE A 139 3.64 -7.68 17.73
N LEU A 140 2.77 -6.67 17.85
CA LEU A 140 1.70 -6.40 16.87
C LEU A 140 2.28 -6.04 15.50
N GLY A 141 3.34 -5.23 15.45
CA GLY A 141 4.02 -4.87 14.22
C GLY A 141 4.62 -6.08 13.52
N ILE A 142 5.25 -7.00 14.25
CA ILE A 142 5.78 -8.25 13.72
C ILE A 142 4.65 -9.13 13.17
N CYS A 143 3.59 -9.37 13.96
CA CYS A 143 2.46 -10.18 13.53
C CYS A 143 1.80 -9.61 12.26
N ALA A 144 1.53 -8.30 12.23
CA ALA A 144 0.95 -7.63 11.07
C ALA A 144 1.87 -7.67 9.85
N SER A 145 3.20 -7.54 10.05
CA SER A 145 4.20 -7.66 9.00
C SER A 145 4.16 -9.04 8.35
N PHE A 146 4.25 -10.11 9.13
CA PHE A 146 4.16 -11.48 8.61
C PHE A 146 2.83 -11.76 7.90
N CYS A 147 1.72 -11.30 8.45
CA CYS A 147 0.40 -11.49 7.86
C CYS A 147 0.14 -10.64 6.61
N SER A 148 0.99 -9.65 6.34
CA SER A 148 0.91 -8.82 5.13
C SER A 148 1.54 -9.47 3.89
N PHE A 149 2.24 -10.60 4.04
CA PHE A 149 2.79 -11.34 2.91
C PHE A 149 1.67 -11.90 2.03
N LYS A 150 1.66 -11.50 0.74
CA LYS A 150 0.65 -11.92 -0.25
C LYS A 150 1.10 -13.07 -1.17
N ILE A 151 2.29 -13.62 -0.94
CA ILE A 151 2.86 -14.68 -1.80
C ILE A 151 2.00 -15.94 -1.82
N ASP A 152 1.40 -16.28 -0.68
CA ASP A 152 0.46 -17.40 -0.57
C ASP A 152 -0.84 -17.19 -1.38
N GLU A 153 -1.28 -15.96 -1.57
CA GLU A 153 -2.43 -15.63 -2.42
C GLU A 153 -2.15 -15.97 -3.89
N TYR A 154 -0.95 -15.63 -4.37
CA TYR A 154 -0.53 -16.01 -5.70
C TYR A 154 -0.40 -17.52 -5.85
N ALA A 155 0.19 -18.21 -4.87
CA ALA A 155 0.31 -19.67 -4.86
C ALA A 155 -1.06 -20.36 -4.85
N TYR A 156 -1.99 -19.89 -4.02
CA TYR A 156 -3.36 -20.42 -3.97
C TYR A 156 -4.08 -20.27 -5.31
N ASN A 157 -4.05 -19.09 -5.92
CA ASN A 157 -4.71 -18.84 -7.20
C ASN A 157 -4.14 -19.72 -8.33
N LYS A 158 -2.83 -20.00 -8.29
CA LYS A 158 -2.17 -20.89 -9.22
C LYS A 158 -2.58 -22.35 -9.04
N VAL A 159 -2.73 -22.83 -7.80
CA VAL A 159 -3.10 -24.21 -7.46
C VAL A 159 -4.59 -24.47 -7.73
N SER A 160 -5.45 -23.50 -7.42
CA SER A 160 -6.90 -23.65 -7.57
C SER A 160 -7.41 -23.49 -9.00
N ASN A 161 -6.56 -23.09 -9.97
CA ASN A 161 -6.95 -22.69 -11.33
C ASN A 161 -8.12 -21.69 -11.40
N ILE A 162 -8.36 -21.00 -10.30
CA ILE A 162 -9.44 -20.02 -10.17
C ILE A 162 -8.89 -18.69 -10.66
N GLU A 163 -9.12 -18.35 -11.91
CA GLU A 163 -9.07 -16.96 -12.42
C GLU A 163 -10.22 -16.14 -11.84
N ASN A 164 -10.48 -16.24 -10.55
CA ASN A 164 -11.50 -15.43 -9.92
C ASN A 164 -10.94 -14.03 -9.73
N SER A 165 -11.55 -13.10 -10.43
CA SER A 165 -11.43 -11.69 -10.11
C SER A 165 -11.64 -11.52 -8.60
N ALA A 166 -10.75 -10.79 -7.95
CA ALA A 166 -10.85 -10.44 -6.53
C ALA A 166 -12.20 -9.78 -6.18
N ASP A 167 -12.98 -9.40 -7.17
CA ASP A 167 -14.22 -8.65 -7.11
C ASP A 167 -15.42 -9.46 -6.59
N ASP A 168 -15.48 -10.77 -6.83
CA ASP A 168 -16.63 -11.59 -6.40
C ASP A 168 -16.64 -11.88 -4.88
N ILE A 169 -15.49 -11.87 -4.24
CA ILE A 169 -15.38 -12.05 -2.78
C ILE A 169 -15.83 -10.79 -2.03
N TYR A 170 -15.84 -9.62 -2.69
CA TYR A 170 -16.10 -8.31 -2.07
C TYR A 170 -17.58 -7.98 -1.80
N ASN A 171 -18.50 -8.80 -2.26
CA ASN A 171 -19.94 -8.47 -2.19
C ASN A 171 -20.63 -8.86 -0.87
N SER A 172 -19.98 -9.54 0.07
CA SER A 172 -20.56 -9.78 1.40
C SER A 172 -20.36 -8.58 2.32
N GLY A 173 -21.38 -8.22 3.11
CA GLY A 173 -21.38 -7.03 3.97
C GLY A 173 -20.21 -6.96 4.98
N ILE A 174 -19.79 -8.11 5.53
CA ILE A 174 -18.66 -8.22 6.47
C ILE A 174 -17.34 -7.91 5.75
N ILE A 175 -17.19 -8.32 4.50
CA ILE A 175 -15.97 -8.12 3.73
C ILE A 175 -15.83 -6.66 3.29
N LYS A 176 -16.93 -5.94 3.06
CA LYS A 176 -16.90 -4.47 2.86
C LYS A 176 -16.39 -3.73 4.09
N LEU A 177 -16.77 -4.18 5.29
CA LEU A 177 -16.25 -3.61 6.53
C LEU A 177 -14.74 -3.90 6.67
N LEU A 178 -14.29 -5.11 6.32
CA LEU A 178 -12.87 -5.49 6.33
C LEU A 178 -12.06 -4.76 5.25
N ALA A 179 -12.66 -4.30 4.16
CA ALA A 179 -11.99 -3.49 3.15
C ALA A 179 -11.45 -2.16 3.72
N PHE A 180 -12.11 -1.62 4.76
CA PHE A 180 -11.63 -0.43 5.49
C PHE A 180 -10.26 -0.65 6.16
N TYR A 181 -9.93 -1.88 6.54
CA TYR A 181 -8.69 -2.27 7.18
C TYR A 181 -7.59 -2.69 6.20
N ARG A 182 -7.87 -2.69 4.89
CA ARG A 182 -6.89 -3.10 3.88
C ARG A 182 -5.90 -1.97 3.58
N PHE A 183 -4.70 -2.38 3.14
CA PHE A 183 -3.81 -1.46 2.46
C PHE A 183 -4.46 -1.01 1.12
N PRO A 184 -4.44 0.26 0.74
CA PRO A 184 -3.71 1.38 1.37
C PRO A 184 -4.51 2.15 2.42
N ALA A 185 -5.78 1.82 2.68
CA ALA A 185 -6.60 2.55 3.65
C ALA A 185 -5.96 2.56 5.05
N SER A 186 -5.49 1.39 5.54
CA SER A 186 -4.81 1.28 6.84
C SER A 186 -3.59 2.19 6.95
N MET A 187 -2.79 2.30 5.88
CA MET A 187 -1.63 3.20 5.83
C MET A 187 -2.06 4.66 6.00
N ASN A 188 -3.17 5.07 5.38
CA ASN A 188 -3.65 6.44 5.47
C ASN A 188 -4.10 6.79 6.90
N TYR A 189 -4.85 5.90 7.57
CA TYR A 189 -5.29 6.14 8.96
C TYR A 189 -4.12 6.17 9.93
N LEU A 190 -3.17 5.23 9.79
CA LEU A 190 -1.97 5.24 10.62
C LEU A 190 -1.10 6.48 10.35
N SER A 191 -1.01 6.93 9.11
CA SER A 191 -0.33 8.18 8.75
C SER A 191 -0.97 9.39 9.42
N LEU A 192 -2.31 9.48 9.40
CA LEU A 192 -3.04 10.55 10.08
C LEU A 192 -2.84 10.51 11.59
N ALA A 193 -2.79 9.30 12.19
CA ALA A 193 -2.51 9.14 13.62
C ALA A 193 -1.12 9.67 13.99
N VAL A 194 -0.10 9.34 13.20
CA VAL A 194 1.27 9.85 13.41
C VAL A 194 1.28 11.38 13.35
N LEU A 195 0.66 11.98 12.35
CA LEU A 195 0.59 13.44 12.22
C LEU A 195 -0.15 14.07 13.39
N PHE A 196 -1.27 13.48 13.82
CA PHE A 196 -2.03 13.95 14.96
C PHE A 196 -1.22 13.88 16.27
N ASP A 197 -0.59 12.73 16.55
CA ASP A 197 0.20 12.52 17.75
C ASP A 197 1.40 13.49 17.79
N TYR A 198 2.07 13.72 16.65
CA TYR A 198 3.16 14.69 16.56
C TYR A 198 2.69 16.13 16.79
N TYR A 199 1.51 16.48 16.31
CA TYR A 199 0.92 17.81 16.55
C TYR A 199 0.55 18.00 18.03
N MET A 200 -0.04 16.99 18.66
CA MET A 200 -0.56 17.11 20.04
C MET A 200 0.52 16.84 21.10
N TYR A 201 1.42 15.90 20.86
CA TYR A 201 2.36 15.39 21.88
C TYR A 201 3.83 15.53 21.50
N GLY A 202 4.13 16.02 20.31
CA GLY A 202 5.51 16.16 19.82
C GLY A 202 6.22 14.82 19.54
N GLY A 203 5.49 13.74 19.36
CA GLY A 203 6.05 12.41 19.09
C GLY A 203 4.98 11.36 18.92
N TYR A 204 5.35 10.09 18.79
CA TYR A 204 4.38 9.00 18.82
C TYR A 204 3.56 9.01 20.12
N GLY A 205 2.25 8.87 19.99
CA GLY A 205 1.31 8.93 21.09
C GLY A 205 0.34 7.76 21.10
N ILE A 206 -0.67 7.90 21.96
CA ILE A 206 -1.68 6.88 22.22
C ILE A 206 -2.55 6.59 20.99
N VAL A 207 -2.79 7.56 20.11
CA VAL A 207 -3.65 7.39 18.94
C VAL A 207 -2.99 6.46 17.93
N SER A 208 -1.70 6.65 17.64
CA SER A 208 -0.91 5.74 16.79
C SER A 208 -0.91 4.31 17.36
N TYR A 209 -0.78 4.17 18.68
CA TYR A 209 -0.77 2.87 19.33
C TYR A 209 -2.14 2.17 19.27
N ILE A 210 -3.23 2.86 19.58
CA ILE A 210 -4.60 2.32 19.50
C ILE A 210 -4.91 1.88 18.05
N LEU A 211 -4.54 2.67 17.06
CA LEU A 211 -4.75 2.30 15.67
C LEU A 211 -3.87 1.12 15.24
N LEU A 212 -2.64 1.01 15.74
CA LEU A 212 -1.83 -0.18 15.49
C LEU A 212 -2.47 -1.43 16.09
N ILE A 213 -3.02 -1.37 17.32
CA ILE A 213 -3.76 -2.47 17.92
C ILE A 213 -4.95 -2.85 17.02
N ALA A 214 -5.76 -1.88 16.62
CA ALA A 214 -6.95 -2.14 15.82
C ALA A 214 -6.57 -2.75 14.46
N PHE A 215 -5.72 -2.08 13.68
CA PHE A 215 -5.35 -2.54 12.34
C PHE A 215 -4.45 -3.77 12.35
N GLY A 216 -3.46 -3.83 13.23
CA GLY A 216 -2.55 -4.96 13.36
C GLY A 216 -3.29 -6.24 13.75
N SER A 217 -4.21 -6.16 14.71
CA SER A 217 -5.01 -7.31 15.13
C SER A 217 -5.96 -7.78 14.02
N VAL A 218 -6.66 -6.85 13.35
CA VAL A 218 -7.60 -7.21 12.26
C VAL A 218 -6.85 -7.80 11.07
N VAL A 219 -5.70 -7.23 10.67
CA VAL A 219 -4.88 -7.79 9.58
C VAL A 219 -4.41 -9.20 9.93
N THR A 220 -3.93 -9.40 11.16
CA THR A 220 -3.42 -10.71 11.62
C THR A 220 -4.53 -11.76 11.68
N LEU A 221 -5.63 -11.47 12.38
CA LEU A 221 -6.75 -12.41 12.53
C LEU A 221 -7.47 -12.67 11.20
N GLY A 222 -7.67 -11.61 10.41
CA GLY A 222 -8.28 -11.72 9.10
C GLY A 222 -7.46 -12.59 8.15
N ARG A 223 -6.13 -12.51 8.22
CA ARG A 223 -5.24 -13.33 7.41
C ARG A 223 -5.24 -14.80 7.82
N ILE A 224 -5.19 -15.07 9.11
CA ILE A 224 -5.32 -16.43 9.66
C ILE A 224 -6.64 -17.05 9.22
N ALA A 225 -7.75 -16.34 9.39
CA ALA A 225 -9.06 -16.82 8.96
C ALA A 225 -9.12 -17.08 7.44
N GLN A 226 -8.49 -16.23 6.63
CA GLN A 226 -8.40 -16.41 5.18
C GLN A 226 -7.60 -17.65 4.79
N ILE A 227 -6.47 -17.90 5.42
CA ILE A 227 -5.64 -19.09 5.18
C ILE A 227 -6.42 -20.36 5.54
N ILE A 228 -7.07 -20.36 6.71
CA ILE A 228 -7.90 -21.50 7.14
C ILE A 228 -9.02 -21.77 6.15
N ASN A 229 -9.76 -20.74 5.73
CA ASN A 229 -10.86 -20.90 4.76
C ASN A 229 -10.38 -21.43 3.39
N ARG A 230 -9.21 -20.97 2.93
CA ARG A 230 -8.60 -21.47 1.69
C ARG A 230 -8.17 -22.93 1.80
N PHE A 231 -7.62 -23.33 2.96
CA PHE A 231 -7.26 -24.72 3.21
C PHE A 231 -8.47 -25.66 3.11
N TYR A 232 -9.61 -25.28 3.70
CA TYR A 232 -10.84 -26.09 3.59
C TYR A 232 -11.46 -26.10 2.19
N LYS A 233 -11.23 -25.09 1.37
CA LYS A 233 -11.74 -25.06 -0.02
C LYS A 233 -10.91 -25.88 -1.00
N LEU A 234 -9.70 -26.30 -0.62
CA LEU A 234 -8.85 -27.16 -1.44
C LEU A 234 -9.10 -28.66 -1.21
N GLN A 235 -9.92 -29.03 -0.23
CA GLN A 235 -10.43 -30.37 -0.01
C GLN A 235 -11.66 -30.64 -0.89
#